data_ad6546eec09fe8163c2efcaae0b34f94
#
_entry.id   ad6546eec09fe8163c2efcaae0b34f94
#
_cell.length_a   1.000
_cell.length_b   1.000
_cell.length_c   1.000
_cell.angle_alpha   90.00
_cell.angle_beta   90.00
_cell.angle_gamma   90.00
#
_symmetry.space_group_name_H-M   'P 1'
#
loop_
_entity.id
_entity.type
_entity.pdbx_description
1 polymer ?
#
loop_
_entity_poly.entity_id
_entity_poly.type
_entity_poly.pdbx_seq_one_letter_code
_entity_poly.pdbx_strand_id
1 'polypeptide(L)'
;CKMVDTTDEWIMTRVGIKERRILRGEGLGTSYMAIRAVKQLFEKTQVNPEDIEVVLFASTTPDYHFPMTASIIAYQTGCKNAMTFDMQGACAGFLYALETGSNYIRTGRYHKVLVVAGDKMTSITNYEDRTTCPLFGDGCGAVLLEPTTEEIGVMDVILRTDGIGFSHLIMKAGGSAYPSTHETVDRREHFVYQDGKTVFKYAAVSYTHLTLPTT
;
A
#
# COMPACT_ATOMS: atom_id res chain seq x y z
N CYS A 1 8.69 -22.63 -0.36
CA CYS A 1 9.71 -23.39 0.38
C CYS A 1 10.90 -23.88 -0.47
N LYS A 2 10.94 -23.64 -1.79
CA LYS A 2 12.11 -24.00 -2.62
C LYS A 2 13.22 -22.92 -2.66
N MET A 3 12.90 -21.71 -2.23
CA MET A 3 13.82 -20.55 -2.32
C MET A 3 14.61 -20.33 -1.02
N VAL A 4 14.00 -20.64 0.13
CA VAL A 4 14.61 -20.49 1.46
C VAL A 4 14.31 -21.71 2.33
N ASP A 5 15.13 -21.95 3.34
CA ASP A 5 14.98 -23.04 4.31
C ASP A 5 13.79 -22.76 5.24
N THR A 6 12.60 -23.23 4.84
CA THR A 6 11.34 -23.11 5.58
C THR A 6 10.34 -24.16 5.11
N THR A 7 9.27 -24.37 5.89
CA THR A 7 8.17 -25.27 5.56
C THR A 7 6.84 -24.52 5.51
N ASP A 8 5.84 -25.09 4.82
CA ASP A 8 4.49 -24.55 4.80
C ASP A 8 3.87 -24.52 6.21
N GLU A 9 4.09 -25.59 6.97
CA GLU A 9 3.64 -25.70 8.36
C GLU A 9 4.25 -24.60 9.25
N TRP A 10 5.55 -24.34 9.11
CA TRP A 10 6.21 -23.26 9.86
C TRP A 10 5.61 -21.88 9.52
N ILE A 11 5.40 -21.60 8.23
CA ILE A 11 4.81 -20.32 7.78
C ILE A 11 3.38 -20.21 8.30
N MET A 12 2.57 -21.24 8.15
CA MET A 12 1.18 -21.22 8.62
C MET A 12 1.07 -21.02 10.13
N THR A 13 1.90 -21.71 10.91
CA THR A 13 1.88 -21.60 12.38
C THR A 13 2.35 -20.24 12.88
N ARG A 14 3.35 -19.64 12.21
CA ARG A 14 4.01 -18.40 12.67
C ARG A 14 3.43 -17.14 12.07
N VAL A 15 2.93 -17.21 10.85
CA VAL A 15 2.53 -16.05 10.05
C VAL A 15 1.08 -16.14 9.58
N GLY A 16 0.52 -17.34 9.48
CA GLY A 16 -0.85 -17.58 9.03
C GLY A 16 -1.05 -17.36 7.51
N ILE A 17 0.00 -17.21 6.73
CA ILE A 17 -0.07 -16.93 5.29
C ILE A 17 0.09 -18.23 4.51
N LYS A 18 -0.98 -18.64 3.83
CA LYS A 18 -0.99 -19.84 2.99
C LYS A 18 -0.40 -19.59 1.61
N GLU A 19 -0.74 -18.46 1.00
CA GLU A 19 -0.34 -18.11 -0.37
C GLU A 19 0.08 -16.64 -0.47
N ARG A 20 1.02 -16.35 -1.36
CA ARG A 20 1.43 -14.99 -1.77
C ARG A 20 1.26 -14.88 -3.28
N ARG A 21 0.58 -13.84 -3.73
CA ARG A 21 0.46 -13.53 -5.16
C ARG A 21 1.68 -12.74 -5.59
N ILE A 22 2.21 -13.08 -6.77
CA ILE A 22 3.41 -12.47 -7.34
C ILE A 22 3.07 -11.99 -8.74
N LEU A 23 3.17 -10.68 -8.98
CA LEU A 23 3.02 -10.09 -10.30
C LEU A 23 4.29 -10.33 -11.11
N ARG A 24 4.20 -11.15 -12.14
CA ARG A 24 5.32 -11.45 -13.05
C ARG A 24 5.09 -10.80 -14.41
N GLY A 25 6.15 -10.31 -14.98
CA GLY A 25 6.19 -9.69 -16.31
C GLY A 25 7.09 -8.47 -16.31
N GLU A 26 7.83 -8.31 -17.41
CA GLU A 26 8.67 -7.14 -17.63
C GLU A 26 7.80 -5.88 -17.77
N GLY A 27 8.23 -4.77 -17.16
CA GLY A 27 7.52 -3.50 -17.21
C GLY A 27 6.21 -3.43 -16.43
N LEU A 28 5.81 -4.51 -15.72
CA LEU A 28 4.61 -4.51 -14.89
C LEU A 28 4.90 -3.96 -13.49
N GLY A 29 4.51 -2.73 -13.24
CA GLY A 29 4.60 -2.06 -11.94
C GLY A 29 3.35 -2.21 -11.09
N THR A 30 3.30 -1.50 -9.98
CA THR A 30 2.14 -1.49 -9.07
C THR A 30 0.90 -0.92 -9.75
N SER A 31 1.06 0.06 -10.66
CA SER A 31 -0.04 0.63 -11.45
C SER A 31 -0.81 -0.42 -12.25
N TYR A 32 -0.16 -1.48 -12.71
CA TYR A 32 -0.82 -2.54 -13.46
C TYR A 32 -1.94 -3.23 -12.67
N MET A 33 -1.69 -3.48 -11.38
CA MET A 33 -2.70 -4.04 -10.47
C MET A 33 -3.76 -2.98 -10.10
N ALA A 34 -3.31 -1.76 -9.83
CA ALA A 34 -4.17 -0.64 -9.49
C ALA A 34 -5.20 -0.34 -10.58
N ILE A 35 -4.77 -0.24 -11.83
CA ILE A 35 -5.65 -0.02 -13.00
C ILE A 35 -6.71 -1.10 -13.11
N ARG A 36 -6.37 -2.36 -12.85
CA ARG A 36 -7.34 -3.47 -12.86
C ARG A 36 -8.36 -3.37 -11.73
N ALA A 37 -7.90 -3.03 -10.51
CA ALA A 37 -8.78 -2.83 -9.38
C ALA A 37 -9.77 -1.68 -9.64
N VAL A 38 -9.29 -0.56 -10.20
CA VAL A 38 -10.12 0.59 -10.57
C VAL A 38 -11.12 0.25 -11.67
N LYS A 39 -10.70 -0.41 -12.75
CA LYS A 39 -11.60 -0.82 -13.82
C LYS A 39 -12.69 -1.76 -13.31
N GLN A 40 -12.33 -2.73 -12.46
CA GLN A 40 -13.32 -3.61 -11.83
C GLN A 40 -14.29 -2.85 -10.91
N LEU A 41 -13.81 -1.82 -10.19
CA LEU A 41 -14.66 -0.94 -9.40
C LEU A 41 -15.65 -0.19 -10.30
N PHE A 42 -15.19 0.42 -11.39
CA PHE A 42 -16.05 1.15 -12.33
C PHE A 42 -17.10 0.24 -12.99
N GLU A 43 -16.72 -0.99 -13.35
CA GLU A 43 -17.66 -2.00 -13.86
C GLU A 43 -18.75 -2.35 -12.83
N LYS A 44 -18.42 -2.42 -11.55
CA LYS A 44 -19.35 -2.74 -10.47
C LYS A 44 -20.27 -1.57 -10.10
N THR A 45 -19.73 -0.35 -10.09
CA THR A 45 -20.46 0.85 -9.64
C THR A 45 -21.12 1.59 -10.78
N GLN A 46 -20.77 1.31 -12.04
CA GLN A 46 -21.22 2.02 -13.24
C GLN A 46 -20.91 3.52 -13.21
N VAL A 47 -19.92 3.94 -12.39
CA VAL A 47 -19.50 5.33 -12.33
C VAL A 47 -18.76 5.73 -13.61
N ASN A 48 -19.04 6.93 -14.11
CA ASN A 48 -18.30 7.48 -15.23
C ASN A 48 -16.91 7.93 -14.75
N PRO A 49 -15.80 7.44 -15.34
CA PRO A 49 -14.44 7.84 -14.96
C PRO A 49 -14.20 9.36 -15.00
N GLU A 50 -14.87 10.09 -15.90
CA GLU A 50 -14.72 11.53 -16.03
C GLU A 50 -15.37 12.32 -14.86
N ASP A 51 -16.22 11.67 -14.07
CA ASP A 51 -16.81 12.25 -12.85
C ASP A 51 -15.88 12.16 -11.64
N ILE A 52 -14.79 11.38 -11.72
CA ILE A 52 -13.82 11.29 -10.65
C ILE A 52 -13.05 12.60 -10.55
N GLU A 53 -13.09 13.22 -9.38
CA GLU A 53 -12.48 14.53 -9.11
C GLU A 53 -11.09 14.41 -8.45
N VAL A 54 -10.85 13.30 -7.73
CA VAL A 54 -9.57 13.06 -7.05
C VAL A 54 -9.21 11.57 -7.15
N VAL A 55 -7.93 11.28 -7.43
CA VAL A 55 -7.34 9.94 -7.32
C VAL A 55 -6.20 9.99 -6.31
N LEU A 56 -6.38 9.31 -5.18
CA LEU A 56 -5.37 9.10 -4.15
C LEU A 56 -4.77 7.71 -4.32
N PHE A 57 -3.46 7.62 -4.43
CA PHE A 57 -2.77 6.34 -4.52
C PHE A 57 -1.80 6.15 -3.36
N ALA A 58 -2.05 5.17 -2.50
CA ALA A 58 -1.19 4.83 -1.37
C ALA A 58 -0.31 3.62 -1.71
N SER A 59 1.00 3.81 -1.72
CA SER A 59 1.97 2.75 -2.03
C SER A 59 3.36 3.08 -1.47
N THR A 60 4.13 2.04 -1.14
CA THR A 60 5.58 2.11 -0.87
C THR A 60 6.41 1.66 -2.07
N THR A 61 5.76 1.10 -3.08
CA THR A 61 6.38 0.61 -4.31
C THR A 61 5.75 1.25 -5.54
N PRO A 62 5.80 2.60 -5.67
CA PRO A 62 5.31 3.27 -6.87
C PRO A 62 6.08 2.79 -8.10
N ASP A 63 5.51 2.94 -9.29
CA ASP A 63 6.19 2.53 -10.53
C ASP A 63 7.50 3.28 -10.74
N TYR A 64 7.51 4.56 -10.39
CA TYR A 64 8.64 5.48 -10.48
C TYR A 64 8.66 6.41 -9.26
N HIS A 65 9.83 6.92 -8.90
CA HIS A 65 9.92 8.03 -7.95
C HIS A 65 9.29 9.31 -8.52
N PHE A 66 9.28 9.44 -9.82
CA PHE A 66 8.71 10.52 -10.61
C PHE A 66 8.48 10.01 -12.06
N PRO A 67 7.33 10.23 -12.68
CA PRO A 67 6.12 10.90 -12.18
C PRO A 67 5.31 10.07 -11.16
N MET A 68 4.28 10.70 -10.55
CA MET A 68 3.35 10.04 -9.63
C MET A 68 2.61 8.88 -10.30
N THR A 69 2.51 7.75 -9.61
CA THR A 69 1.77 6.58 -10.09
C THR A 69 0.27 6.85 -10.17
N ALA A 70 -0.29 7.68 -9.28
CA ALA A 70 -1.68 8.12 -9.33
C ALA A 70 -2.04 8.76 -10.67
N SER A 71 -1.13 9.54 -11.27
CA SER A 71 -1.34 10.16 -12.59
C SER A 71 -1.40 9.11 -13.70
N ILE A 72 -0.58 8.07 -13.62
CA ILE A 72 -0.61 6.94 -14.55
C ILE A 72 -1.94 6.18 -14.44
N ILE A 73 -2.39 5.93 -13.22
CA ILE A 73 -3.67 5.26 -12.94
C ILE A 73 -4.82 6.10 -13.52
N ALA A 74 -4.88 7.40 -13.22
CA ALA A 74 -5.93 8.28 -13.71
C ALA A 74 -6.00 8.32 -15.25
N TYR A 75 -4.84 8.46 -15.90
CA TYR A 75 -4.76 8.44 -17.37
C TYR A 75 -5.28 7.13 -17.96
N GLN A 76 -4.83 5.99 -17.43
CA GLN A 76 -5.15 4.66 -17.95
C GLN A 76 -6.59 4.20 -17.64
N THR A 77 -7.25 4.86 -16.69
CA THR A 77 -8.63 4.55 -16.30
C THR A 77 -9.65 5.58 -16.77
N GLY A 78 -9.18 6.66 -17.44
CA GLY A 78 -10.06 7.68 -18.02
C GLY A 78 -10.52 8.77 -17.06
N CYS A 79 -9.90 8.90 -15.87
CA CYS A 79 -10.20 9.95 -14.89
C CYS A 79 -9.55 11.29 -15.30
N LYS A 80 -9.98 11.85 -16.42
CA LYS A 80 -9.33 13.02 -17.07
C LYS A 80 -9.40 14.30 -16.25
N ASN A 81 -10.41 14.42 -15.39
CA ASN A 81 -10.68 15.63 -14.62
C ASN A 81 -10.12 15.56 -13.19
N ALA A 82 -9.49 14.46 -12.82
CA ALA A 82 -9.08 14.21 -11.47
C ALA A 82 -7.76 14.91 -11.08
N MET A 83 -7.74 15.55 -9.91
CA MET A 83 -6.50 15.83 -9.19
C MET A 83 -5.89 14.52 -8.70
N THR A 84 -4.58 14.36 -8.81
CA THR A 84 -3.90 13.11 -8.45
C THR A 84 -2.71 13.36 -7.55
N PHE A 85 -2.47 12.49 -6.57
CA PHE A 85 -1.19 12.42 -5.87
C PHE A 85 -0.96 11.04 -5.21
N ASP A 86 0.32 10.70 -5.09
CA ASP A 86 0.77 9.53 -4.35
C ASP A 86 0.94 9.86 -2.88
N MET A 87 0.64 8.88 -2.03
CA MET A 87 0.80 8.97 -0.58
C MET A 87 1.62 7.77 -0.09
N GLN A 88 2.63 8.04 0.72
CA GLN A 88 3.43 7.01 1.35
C GLN A 88 3.09 6.90 2.84
N GLY A 89 2.64 5.74 3.25
CA GLY A 89 2.28 5.45 4.64
C GLY A 89 2.43 3.96 4.96
N ALA A 90 3.11 3.23 4.08
CA ALA A 90 3.29 1.78 4.18
C ALA A 90 1.97 1.07 4.52
N CYS A 91 1.98 0.18 5.52
CA CYS A 91 0.80 -0.60 5.93
C CYS A 91 -0.40 0.27 6.36
N ALA A 92 -0.17 1.52 6.80
CA ALA A 92 -1.22 2.47 7.16
C ALA A 92 -1.67 3.37 5.99
N GLY A 93 -0.99 3.29 4.84
CA GLY A 93 -1.21 4.18 3.70
C GLY A 93 -2.65 4.22 3.20
N PHE A 94 -3.32 3.06 3.16
CA PHE A 94 -4.74 3.01 2.80
C PHE A 94 -5.62 3.81 3.77
N LEU A 95 -5.38 3.69 5.07
CA LEU A 95 -6.16 4.43 6.08
C LEU A 95 -5.89 5.93 6.00
N TYR A 96 -4.66 6.35 5.73
CA TYR A 96 -4.33 7.76 5.53
C TYR A 96 -5.02 8.32 4.27
N ALA A 97 -5.02 7.57 3.18
CA ALA A 97 -5.70 7.96 1.95
C ALA A 97 -7.23 7.99 2.14
N LEU A 98 -7.79 7.03 2.87
CA LEU A 98 -9.20 6.95 3.20
C LEU A 98 -9.66 8.17 4.01
N GLU A 99 -8.92 8.52 5.06
CA GLU A 99 -9.22 9.71 5.88
C GLU A 99 -9.07 11.01 5.08
N THR A 100 -8.01 11.11 4.26
CA THR A 100 -7.80 12.27 3.38
C THR A 100 -8.97 12.43 2.43
N GLY A 101 -9.39 11.36 1.75
CA GLY A 101 -10.54 11.38 0.85
C GLY A 101 -11.85 11.68 1.56
N SER A 102 -12.06 11.12 2.76
CA SER A 102 -13.25 11.40 3.58
C SER A 102 -13.33 12.86 3.97
N ASN A 103 -12.22 13.50 4.29
CA ASN A 103 -12.19 14.93 4.61
C ASN A 103 -12.52 15.79 3.38
N TYR A 104 -12.08 15.39 2.18
CA TYR A 104 -12.50 16.08 0.95
C TYR A 104 -14.01 16.00 0.72
N ILE A 105 -14.64 14.85 0.99
CA ILE A 105 -16.10 14.67 0.91
C ILE A 105 -16.81 15.49 2.00
N ARG A 106 -16.36 15.38 3.27
CA ARG A 106 -16.99 16.10 4.42
C ARG A 106 -16.96 17.61 4.27
N THR A 107 -15.89 18.16 3.68
CA THR A 107 -15.79 19.62 3.42
C THR A 107 -16.66 20.08 2.24
N GLY A 108 -17.27 19.17 1.50
CA GLY A 108 -18.02 19.47 0.28
C GLY A 108 -17.16 19.98 -0.88
N ARG A 109 -15.82 19.86 -0.77
CA ARG A 109 -14.91 20.32 -1.83
C ARG A 109 -14.94 19.40 -3.04
N TYR A 110 -15.06 18.10 -2.81
CA TYR A 110 -15.13 17.05 -3.83
C TYR A 110 -16.24 16.07 -3.47
N HIS A 111 -16.83 15.46 -4.50
CA HIS A 111 -17.98 14.56 -4.37
C HIS A 111 -17.67 13.12 -4.83
N LYS A 112 -16.62 12.94 -5.62
CA LYS A 112 -16.19 11.62 -6.09
C LYS A 112 -14.65 11.49 -5.94
N VAL A 113 -14.25 10.78 -4.89
CA VAL A 113 -12.83 10.55 -4.56
C VAL A 113 -12.51 9.07 -4.70
N LEU A 114 -11.62 8.73 -5.60
CA LEU A 114 -11.10 7.39 -5.80
C LEU A 114 -9.87 7.19 -4.92
N VAL A 115 -9.95 6.25 -3.98
CA VAL A 115 -8.83 5.83 -3.13
C VAL A 115 -8.34 4.48 -3.63
N VAL A 116 -7.08 4.42 -3.99
CA VAL A 116 -6.41 3.20 -4.47
C VAL A 116 -5.21 2.94 -3.57
N ALA A 117 -5.02 1.69 -3.17
CA ALA A 117 -3.85 1.31 -2.38
C ALA A 117 -3.32 -0.06 -2.81
N GLY A 118 -2.02 -0.21 -2.80
CA GLY A 118 -1.39 -1.48 -3.12
C GLY A 118 0.10 -1.37 -3.34
N ASP A 119 0.73 -2.53 -3.32
CA ASP A 119 2.16 -2.66 -3.45
C ASP A 119 2.56 -3.85 -4.32
N LYS A 120 3.64 -3.69 -5.07
CA LYS A 120 4.41 -4.77 -5.66
C LYS A 120 5.62 -5.07 -4.76
N MET A 121 5.34 -5.65 -3.59
CA MET A 121 6.38 -5.92 -2.60
C MET A 121 7.46 -6.88 -3.12
N THR A 122 7.14 -7.69 -4.12
CA THR A 122 8.12 -8.59 -4.75
C THR A 122 9.26 -7.85 -5.43
N SER A 123 9.08 -6.57 -5.80
CA SER A 123 10.12 -5.73 -6.41
C SER A 123 11.24 -5.34 -5.43
N ILE A 124 10.93 -5.34 -4.13
CA ILE A 124 11.86 -4.95 -3.05
C ILE A 124 12.10 -6.07 -2.03
N THR A 125 11.62 -7.28 -2.29
CA THR A 125 11.80 -8.44 -1.40
C THR A 125 13.04 -9.24 -1.79
N ASN A 126 13.95 -9.47 -0.85
CA ASN A 126 15.07 -10.39 -1.05
C ASN A 126 14.59 -11.83 -0.86
N TYR A 127 14.53 -12.61 -1.95
CA TYR A 127 14.09 -14.00 -1.91
C TYR A 127 15.12 -14.99 -1.34
N GLU A 128 16.29 -14.51 -0.93
CA GLU A 128 17.27 -15.27 -0.15
C GLU A 128 17.16 -15.01 1.35
N ASP A 129 16.38 -13.99 1.75
CA ASP A 129 16.12 -13.67 3.15
C ASP A 129 14.83 -14.34 3.64
N ARG A 130 14.98 -15.42 4.42
CA ARG A 130 13.85 -16.14 5.02
C ARG A 130 13.04 -15.34 6.05
N THR A 131 13.57 -14.19 6.51
CA THR A 131 12.88 -13.36 7.52
C THR A 131 11.82 -12.46 6.90
N THR A 132 11.95 -12.12 5.63
CA THR A 132 11.07 -11.20 4.92
C THR A 132 10.27 -11.87 3.80
N CYS A 133 10.89 -12.73 2.99
CA CYS A 133 10.25 -13.30 1.80
C CYS A 133 8.97 -14.14 2.06
N PRO A 134 8.75 -14.78 3.23
CA PRO A 134 7.49 -15.43 3.52
C PRO A 134 6.33 -14.47 3.83
N LEU A 135 6.62 -13.18 4.09
CA LEU A 135 5.63 -12.20 4.54
C LEU A 135 4.94 -11.48 3.37
N PHE A 136 5.70 -11.14 2.34
CA PHE A 136 5.27 -10.17 1.33
C PHE A 136 4.77 -10.82 0.05
N GLY A 137 3.75 -10.22 -0.54
CA GLY A 137 3.21 -10.50 -1.85
C GLY A 137 2.73 -9.22 -2.51
N ASP A 138 2.15 -9.34 -3.70
CA ASP A 138 1.69 -8.21 -4.50
C ASP A 138 0.17 -8.15 -4.50
N GLY A 139 -0.37 -6.95 -4.39
CA GLY A 139 -1.81 -6.73 -4.42
C GLY A 139 -2.18 -5.26 -4.48
N CYS A 140 -3.38 -5.00 -4.97
CA CYS A 140 -3.95 -3.66 -5.03
C CYS A 140 -5.46 -3.71 -4.87
N GLY A 141 -6.03 -2.67 -4.26
CA GLY A 141 -7.46 -2.48 -4.11
C GLY A 141 -7.87 -1.04 -4.37
N ALA A 142 -9.16 -0.82 -4.64
CA ALA A 142 -9.73 0.51 -4.86
C ALA A 142 -11.09 0.63 -4.20
N VAL A 143 -11.39 1.83 -3.69
CA VAL A 143 -12.71 2.22 -3.18
C VAL A 143 -13.09 3.59 -3.73
N LEU A 144 -14.38 3.80 -3.94
CA LEU A 144 -14.95 5.10 -4.30
C LEU A 144 -15.61 5.70 -3.07
N LEU A 145 -15.29 6.96 -2.78
CA LEU A 145 -15.93 7.75 -1.74
C LEU A 145 -16.86 8.76 -2.37
N GLU A 146 -18.08 8.80 -1.88
CA GLU A 146 -19.13 9.73 -2.27
C GLU A 146 -19.87 10.25 -1.02
N PRO A 147 -20.52 11.43 -1.07
CA PRO A 147 -21.32 11.91 0.03
C PRO A 147 -22.56 11.02 0.23
N THR A 148 -22.98 10.88 1.48
CA THR A 148 -24.21 10.18 1.84
C THR A 148 -24.95 10.95 2.93
N THR A 149 -26.26 10.81 2.97
CA THR A 149 -27.13 11.30 4.04
C THR A 149 -27.46 10.20 5.06
N GLU A 150 -27.03 8.97 4.79
CA GLU A 150 -27.20 7.83 5.69
C GLU A 150 -26.09 7.80 6.75
N GLU A 151 -26.37 7.21 7.91
CA GLU A 151 -25.37 7.01 8.98
C GLU A 151 -24.46 5.80 8.68
N ILE A 152 -23.75 5.84 7.54
CA ILE A 152 -22.85 4.79 7.06
C ILE A 152 -21.52 5.39 6.56
N GLY A 153 -20.51 4.57 6.39
CA GLY A 153 -19.23 4.94 5.81
C GLY A 153 -18.14 5.08 6.84
N VAL A 154 -17.22 6.03 6.64
CA VAL A 154 -16.10 6.28 7.57
C VAL A 154 -16.60 7.10 8.74
N MET A 155 -16.86 6.44 9.88
CA MET A 155 -17.43 7.06 11.07
C MET A 155 -16.37 7.81 11.89
N ASP A 156 -15.24 7.17 12.14
CA ASP A 156 -14.12 7.73 12.90
C ASP A 156 -12.81 7.07 12.50
N VAL A 157 -11.71 7.76 12.67
CA VAL A 157 -10.35 7.27 12.35
C VAL A 157 -9.36 7.75 13.39
N ILE A 158 -8.52 6.84 13.87
CA ILE A 158 -7.37 7.17 14.73
C ILE A 158 -6.10 6.83 13.98
N LEU A 159 -5.35 7.84 13.57
CA LEU A 159 -4.10 7.71 12.84
C LEU A 159 -2.94 8.22 13.70
N ARG A 160 -1.88 7.41 13.82
CA ARG A 160 -0.66 7.76 14.55
C ARG A 160 0.56 7.23 13.82
N THR A 161 1.67 7.92 13.98
CA THR A 161 2.98 7.50 13.46
C THR A 161 4.02 7.69 14.57
N ASP A 162 4.85 6.66 14.76
CA ASP A 162 6.02 6.76 15.63
C ASP A 162 7.28 6.62 14.78
N GLY A 163 7.99 7.72 14.59
CA GLY A 163 9.21 7.79 13.79
C GLY A 163 10.44 7.18 14.47
N ILE A 164 10.39 6.83 15.76
CA ILE A 164 11.54 6.26 16.48
C ILE A 164 11.95 4.90 15.91
N GLY A 165 11.00 4.19 15.33
CA GLY A 165 11.18 2.86 14.79
C GLY A 165 11.67 2.80 13.33
N PHE A 166 12.02 3.93 12.71
CA PHE A 166 12.31 4.01 11.27
C PHE A 166 13.37 3.01 10.77
N SER A 167 14.36 2.67 11.60
CA SER A 167 15.44 1.75 11.24
C SER A 167 15.08 0.26 11.34
N HIS A 168 13.96 -0.08 11.97
CA HIS A 168 13.54 -1.47 12.17
C HIS A 168 12.77 -2.06 10.98
N LEU A 169 12.22 -1.21 10.11
CA LEU A 169 11.59 -1.60 8.85
C LEU A 169 11.93 -0.55 7.80
N ILE A 170 12.89 -0.85 6.95
CA ILE A 170 13.48 0.13 6.03
C ILE A 170 13.98 -0.50 4.74
N MET A 171 13.87 0.20 3.64
CA MET A 171 14.68 0.00 2.44
C MET A 171 15.78 1.07 2.47
N LYS A 172 17.02 0.67 2.76
CA LYS A 172 18.09 1.60 3.11
C LYS A 172 18.56 2.43 1.93
N ALA A 173 18.75 1.80 0.77
CA ALA A 173 19.23 2.48 -0.45
C ALA A 173 18.09 2.78 -1.43
N GLY A 174 18.28 3.81 -2.23
CA GLY A 174 17.33 4.25 -3.28
C GLY A 174 16.68 5.60 -3.01
N GLY A 175 16.82 6.13 -1.79
CA GLY A 175 16.34 7.48 -1.43
C GLY A 175 17.42 8.55 -1.58
N SER A 176 17.05 9.81 -1.33
CA SER A 176 17.95 10.97 -1.46
C SER A 176 19.09 10.99 -0.45
N ALA A 177 18.88 10.44 0.76
CA ALA A 177 19.91 10.35 1.77
C ALA A 177 20.95 9.24 1.47
N TYR A 178 20.53 8.21 0.74
CA TYR A 178 21.36 7.07 0.42
C TYR A 178 21.00 6.55 -0.99
N PRO A 179 21.48 7.22 -2.04
CA PRO A 179 21.15 6.86 -3.42
C PRO A 179 21.66 5.46 -3.81
N SER A 180 21.00 4.86 -4.81
CA SER A 180 21.44 3.59 -5.37
C SER A 180 22.79 3.74 -6.08
N THR A 181 23.74 2.85 -5.77
CA THR A 181 25.06 2.70 -6.42
C THR A 181 25.32 1.22 -6.64
N HIS A 182 26.32 0.88 -7.42
CA HIS A 182 26.77 -0.52 -7.56
C HIS A 182 27.06 -1.15 -6.20
N GLU A 183 27.73 -0.40 -5.31
CA GLU A 183 28.08 -0.87 -3.98
C GLU A 183 26.84 -1.16 -3.09
N THR A 184 25.81 -0.30 -3.14
CA THR A 184 24.57 -0.53 -2.38
C THR A 184 23.76 -1.69 -2.94
N VAL A 185 23.81 -1.91 -4.25
CA VAL A 185 23.18 -3.07 -4.90
C VAL A 185 23.90 -4.36 -4.53
N ASP A 186 25.24 -4.37 -4.56
CA ASP A 186 26.07 -5.52 -4.16
C ASP A 186 25.83 -5.91 -2.69
N ARG A 187 25.62 -4.91 -1.82
CA ARG A 187 25.23 -5.12 -0.41
C ARG A 187 23.76 -5.43 -0.22
N ARG A 188 22.97 -5.48 -1.30
CA ARG A 188 21.52 -5.77 -1.26
C ARG A 188 20.69 -4.77 -0.45
N GLU A 189 21.15 -3.54 -0.28
CA GLU A 189 20.51 -2.48 0.50
C GLU A 189 19.28 -1.86 -0.19
N HIS A 190 19.02 -2.25 -1.45
CA HIS A 190 17.81 -1.94 -2.22
C HIS A 190 16.63 -2.87 -1.92
N PHE A 191 16.81 -3.86 -1.03
CA PHE A 191 15.73 -4.70 -0.52
C PHE A 191 15.24 -4.20 0.83
N VAL A 192 13.98 -4.54 1.15
CA VAL A 192 13.40 -4.26 2.45
C VAL A 192 14.10 -5.07 3.54
N TYR A 193 14.51 -4.38 4.59
CA TYR A 193 15.03 -4.96 5.83
C TYR A 193 13.95 -4.86 6.92
N GLN A 194 13.82 -5.91 7.73
CA GLN A 194 12.91 -5.93 8.86
C GLN A 194 13.55 -6.59 10.08
N ASP A 195 13.62 -5.88 11.20
CA ASP A 195 13.79 -6.48 12.52
C ASP A 195 12.41 -7.00 13.00
N GLY A 196 12.09 -8.22 12.60
CA GLY A 196 10.77 -8.80 12.80
C GLY A 196 10.36 -8.87 14.27
N LYS A 197 11.30 -9.10 15.20
CA LYS A 197 11.00 -9.17 16.63
C LYS A 197 10.56 -7.81 17.18
N THR A 198 11.28 -6.75 16.84
CA THR A 198 10.99 -5.40 17.29
C THR A 198 9.70 -4.89 16.64
N VAL A 199 9.56 -5.05 15.31
CA VAL A 199 8.34 -4.65 14.58
C VAL A 199 7.10 -5.35 15.14
N PHE A 200 7.16 -6.66 15.38
CA PHE A 200 6.06 -7.42 15.95
C PHE A 200 5.66 -6.91 17.34
N LYS A 201 6.64 -6.63 18.20
CA LYS A 201 6.38 -6.11 19.55
C LYS A 201 5.64 -4.77 19.51
N TYR A 202 6.08 -3.83 18.66
CA TYR A 202 5.42 -2.54 18.50
C TYR A 202 4.01 -2.68 17.92
N ALA A 203 3.83 -3.50 16.90
CA ALA A 203 2.52 -3.74 16.29
C ALA A 203 1.54 -4.38 17.29
N ALA A 204 1.97 -5.38 18.05
CA ALA A 204 1.14 -6.05 19.05
C ALA A 204 0.69 -5.11 20.17
N VAL A 205 1.58 -4.25 20.67
CA VAL A 205 1.26 -3.26 21.72
C VAL A 205 0.22 -2.28 21.21
N SER A 206 0.42 -1.74 20.01
CA SER A 206 -0.53 -0.79 19.40
C SER A 206 -1.91 -1.42 19.20
N TYR A 207 -1.96 -2.67 18.76
CA TYR A 207 -3.22 -3.41 18.54
C TYR A 207 -3.97 -3.66 19.86
N THR A 208 -3.25 -3.98 20.93
CA THR A 208 -3.84 -4.23 22.25
C THR A 208 -4.51 -2.96 22.83
N HIS A 209 -3.98 -1.78 22.52
CA HIS A 209 -4.55 -0.51 22.98
C HIS A 209 -5.72 0.00 22.11
N LEU A 210 -5.90 -0.56 20.91
CA LEU A 210 -6.99 -0.21 20.00
C LEU A 210 -8.21 -1.15 20.10
N THR A 211 -8.14 -2.22 20.92
CA THR A 211 -9.31 -3.05 21.18
C THR A 211 -10.35 -2.21 21.91
N LEU A 212 -11.47 -1.94 21.22
CA LEU A 212 -12.65 -1.33 21.81
C LEU A 212 -13.11 -2.18 23.02
N PRO A 213 -13.55 -1.56 24.12
CA PRO A 213 -14.13 -2.33 25.21
C PRO A 213 -15.33 -3.11 24.64
N THR A 214 -15.28 -4.42 24.72
CA THR A 214 -16.43 -5.27 24.48
C THR A 214 -17.44 -5.00 25.61
N THR A 215 -18.49 -4.27 25.28
CA THR A 215 -19.67 -4.13 26.15
C THR A 215 -20.46 -5.43 26.13
#